data_a52e676c7e95ebf419fbefc87ddef87c
#
_entry.id   a52e676c7e95ebf419fbefc87ddef87c
#
_cell.length_a   1.000
_cell.length_b   1.000
_cell.length_c   1.000
_cell.angle_alpha   90.00
_cell.angle_beta   90.00
_cell.angle_gamma   90.00
#
_symmetry.space_group_name_H-M   'P 1'
#
loop_
_entity.id
_entity.type
_entity.pdbx_description
1 polymer ?
#
loop_
_entity_poly.entity_id
_entity_poly.type
_entity_poly.pdbx_seq_one_letter_code
_entity_poly.pdbx_strand_id
1 'polypeptide(L)'
;MTDSTNPRALQWNAPPSAKTRSAVQRSVTQLLDELAPERVLTRVARLQGAVEQHRTPTGCLLQAADCAVSVSWFADATKAAVLGELHVLVWRGKVARRGSARPPKGATMVADLVLRPIEPPAADACLWEATDGSRYDTASLAAKCLALLETQIAAG
;
A
#
# COMPACT_ATOMS: atom_id res chain seq x y z
N MET A 1 4.45 24.24 -34.73
CA MET A 1 4.38 23.60 -34.47
C MET A 1 4.67 23.06 -33.79
N THR A 2 4.58 22.72 -33.57
CA THR A 2 4.51 22.08 -33.01
C THR A 2 5.01 21.65 -32.04
N ASP A 3 5.03 21.94 -31.17
CA ASP A 3 5.29 21.56 -30.10
C ASP A 3 4.72 20.51 -29.60
N SER A 4 3.99 19.99 -30.11
CA SER A 4 3.35 18.75 -29.87
C SER A 4 4.27 17.60 -29.61
N THR A 5 5.52 17.83 -29.74
CA THR A 5 6.52 16.81 -29.59
C THR A 5 7.19 16.82 -28.22
N ASN A 6 6.53 17.33 -27.21
CA ASN A 6 7.06 17.26 -25.87
C ASN A 6 7.16 15.79 -25.44
N PRO A 7 8.36 15.25 -25.24
CA PRO A 7 8.51 13.83 -24.87
C PRO A 7 7.80 13.47 -23.57
N ARG A 8 7.72 14.40 -22.64
CA ARG A 8 6.99 14.18 -21.40
C ARG A 8 5.52 13.97 -21.62
N ALA A 9 4.90 14.80 -22.47
CA ALA A 9 3.49 14.67 -22.78
C ALA A 9 3.22 13.32 -23.45
N LEU A 10 4.09 12.87 -24.32
CA LEU A 10 3.94 11.58 -24.97
C LEU A 10 4.08 10.43 -23.96
N GLN A 11 5.02 10.54 -23.03
CA GLN A 11 5.20 9.53 -21.99
C GLN A 11 3.97 9.41 -21.10
N TRP A 12 3.34 10.51 -20.77
CA TRP A 12 2.13 10.50 -19.93
C TRP A 12 0.96 9.81 -20.61
N ASN A 13 0.90 9.89 -21.93
CA ASN A 13 -0.18 9.29 -22.70
C ASN A 13 0.09 7.87 -23.13
N ALA A 14 1.33 7.42 -23.02
CA ALA A 14 1.70 6.06 -23.40
C ALA A 14 1.42 5.09 -22.27
N PRO A 15 0.99 3.85 -22.59
CA PRO A 15 0.84 2.81 -21.56
C PRO A 15 2.19 2.54 -20.89
N PRO A 16 2.21 2.24 -19.59
CA PRO A 16 3.44 1.84 -18.94
C PRO A 16 4.05 0.60 -19.58
N SER A 17 5.37 0.57 -19.68
CA SER A 17 6.07 -0.59 -20.24
C SER A 17 5.97 -1.80 -19.30
N ALA A 18 6.22 -2.97 -19.85
CA ALA A 18 6.29 -4.20 -19.04
C ALA A 18 7.36 -4.09 -17.96
N LYS A 19 8.47 -3.45 -18.27
CA LYS A 19 9.56 -3.21 -17.32
C LYS A 19 9.09 -2.34 -16.14
N THR A 20 8.36 -1.27 -16.44
CA THR A 20 7.81 -0.38 -15.41
C THR A 20 6.81 -1.12 -14.53
N ARG A 21 5.91 -1.89 -15.14
CA ARG A 21 4.93 -2.67 -14.39
C ARG A 21 5.59 -3.71 -13.49
N SER A 22 6.64 -4.36 -13.98
CA SER A 22 7.41 -5.32 -13.19
C SER A 22 8.12 -4.66 -12.02
N ALA A 23 8.67 -3.46 -12.22
CA ALA A 23 9.33 -2.71 -11.16
C ALA A 23 8.33 -2.35 -10.06
N VAL A 24 7.13 -1.90 -10.43
CA VAL A 24 6.08 -1.58 -9.47
C VAL A 24 5.65 -2.84 -8.72
N GLN A 25 5.46 -3.95 -9.41
CA GLN A 25 5.05 -5.20 -8.79
C GLN A 25 6.10 -5.69 -7.77
N ARG A 26 7.39 -5.55 -8.11
CA ARG A 26 8.47 -5.89 -7.17
C ARG A 26 8.41 -5.00 -5.93
N SER A 27 8.12 -3.71 -6.11
CA SER A 27 8.01 -2.78 -4.99
C SER A 27 6.82 -3.11 -4.09
N VAL A 28 5.70 -3.53 -4.68
CA VAL A 28 4.54 -3.99 -3.91
C VAL A 28 4.91 -5.21 -3.09
N THR A 29 5.54 -6.21 -3.71
CA THR A 29 5.97 -7.42 -3.02
C THR A 29 6.94 -7.09 -1.88
N GLN A 30 7.87 -6.19 -2.12
CA GLN A 30 8.84 -5.74 -1.13
C GLN A 30 8.15 -5.06 0.06
N LEU A 31 7.16 -4.22 -0.22
CA LEU A 31 6.37 -3.59 0.84
C LEU A 31 5.67 -4.64 1.71
N LEU A 32 5.04 -5.62 1.09
CA LEU A 32 4.35 -6.67 1.83
C LEU A 32 5.32 -7.52 2.64
N ASP A 33 6.53 -7.76 2.13
CA ASP A 33 7.57 -8.47 2.87
C ASP A 33 8.03 -7.67 4.09
N GLU A 34 8.11 -6.34 3.98
CA GLU A 34 8.47 -5.47 5.11
C GLU A 34 7.39 -5.47 6.20
N LEU A 35 6.18 -5.87 5.87
CA LEU A 35 5.08 -5.98 6.81
C LEU A 35 4.87 -7.41 7.32
N ALA A 36 5.82 -8.31 7.06
CA ALA A 36 5.78 -9.68 7.56
C ALA A 36 5.81 -9.70 9.10
N PRO A 37 5.18 -10.71 9.73
CA PRO A 37 5.03 -10.73 11.19
C PRO A 37 6.36 -10.57 11.96
N GLU A 38 7.41 -11.25 11.54
CA GLU A 38 8.71 -11.15 12.23
C GLU A 38 9.31 -9.75 12.13
N ARG A 39 9.06 -9.03 11.05
CA ARG A 39 9.54 -7.67 10.88
C ARG A 39 8.73 -6.68 11.71
N VAL A 40 7.41 -6.91 11.79
CA VAL A 40 6.54 -6.11 12.64
C VAL A 40 6.97 -6.25 14.09
N LEU A 41 7.20 -7.46 14.55
CA LEU A 41 7.63 -7.72 15.93
C LEU A 41 8.98 -7.07 16.25
N THR A 42 9.90 -7.09 15.29
CA THR A 42 11.21 -6.48 15.46
C THR A 42 11.13 -4.97 15.58
N ARG A 43 10.25 -4.36 14.80
CA ARG A 43 10.14 -2.90 14.74
C ARG A 43 9.30 -2.31 15.87
N VAL A 44 8.27 -3.02 16.30
CA VAL A 44 7.29 -2.49 17.22
C VAL A 44 7.07 -3.47 18.36
N ALA A 45 7.91 -3.39 19.36
CA ALA A 45 7.87 -4.30 20.51
C ALA A 45 6.50 -4.37 21.17
N ARG A 46 5.75 -3.27 21.16
CA ARG A 46 4.40 -3.20 21.74
C ARG A 46 3.41 -4.11 21.03
N LEU A 47 3.69 -4.46 19.78
CA LEU A 47 2.82 -5.31 18.99
C LEU A 47 3.18 -6.78 19.11
N GLN A 48 4.15 -7.11 19.95
CA GLN A 48 4.68 -8.45 20.06
C GLN A 48 3.58 -9.43 20.44
N GLY A 49 3.38 -10.44 19.60
CA GLY A 49 2.39 -11.47 19.83
C GLY A 49 0.95 -11.05 19.62
N ALA A 50 0.69 -9.76 19.32
CA ALA A 50 -0.66 -9.23 19.26
C ALA A 50 -1.16 -8.98 17.84
N VAL A 51 -0.33 -9.19 16.81
CA VAL A 51 -0.67 -8.87 15.43
C VAL A 51 -0.63 -10.13 14.58
N GLU A 52 -1.72 -10.37 13.85
CA GLU A 52 -1.81 -11.43 12.85
C GLU A 52 -1.71 -10.82 11.46
N GLN A 53 -1.03 -11.50 10.56
CA GLN A 53 -0.96 -11.07 9.17
C GLN A 53 -1.71 -12.06 8.29
N HIS A 54 -2.57 -11.50 7.43
CA HIS A 54 -3.24 -12.26 6.38
C HIS A 54 -2.75 -11.69 5.05
N ARG A 55 -2.02 -12.47 4.30
CA ARG A 55 -1.37 -12.00 3.08
C ARG A 55 -1.96 -12.64 1.83
N THR A 56 -2.10 -11.82 0.78
CA THR A 56 -2.42 -12.26 -0.58
C THR A 56 -1.31 -11.78 -1.50
N PRO A 57 -1.27 -12.20 -2.77
CA PRO A 57 -0.25 -11.69 -3.69
C PRO A 57 -0.27 -10.17 -3.89
N THR A 58 -1.40 -9.53 -3.68
CA THR A 58 -1.55 -8.08 -3.93
C THR A 58 -1.85 -7.28 -2.68
N GLY A 59 -1.84 -7.89 -1.48
CA GLY A 59 -2.14 -7.14 -0.29
C GLY A 59 -1.88 -7.88 0.99
N CYS A 60 -2.12 -7.19 2.10
CA CYS A 60 -2.07 -7.84 3.40
C CYS A 60 -2.96 -7.09 4.39
N LEU A 61 -3.33 -7.79 5.44
CA LEU A 61 -4.06 -7.25 6.56
C LEU A 61 -3.25 -7.52 7.82
N LEU A 62 -2.97 -6.48 8.58
CA LEU A 62 -2.35 -6.59 9.89
C LEU A 62 -3.45 -6.36 10.92
N GLN A 63 -3.86 -7.42 11.62
CA GLN A 63 -4.94 -7.37 12.57
C GLN A 63 -4.42 -7.44 14.00
N ALA A 64 -4.64 -6.38 14.76
CA ALA A 64 -4.46 -6.37 16.21
C ALA A 64 -5.80 -6.72 16.87
N ALA A 65 -5.87 -6.67 18.20
CA ALA A 65 -7.07 -7.08 18.91
C ALA A 65 -8.29 -6.26 18.50
N ASP A 66 -8.14 -4.94 18.40
CA ASP A 66 -9.25 -4.01 18.21
C ASP A 66 -9.09 -3.08 17.01
N CYS A 67 -8.07 -3.26 16.24
CA CYS A 67 -7.80 -2.39 15.09
C CYS A 67 -6.97 -3.13 14.06
N ALA A 68 -6.91 -2.57 12.86
CA ALA A 68 -6.20 -3.21 11.76
C ALA A 68 -5.71 -2.18 10.76
N VAL A 69 -4.70 -2.58 10.00
CA VAL A 69 -4.28 -1.84 8.81
C VAL A 69 -4.29 -2.82 7.65
N SER A 70 -4.98 -2.45 6.58
CA SER A 70 -4.97 -3.24 5.35
C SER A 70 -4.22 -2.47 4.25
N VAL A 71 -3.45 -3.21 3.47
CA VAL A 71 -2.70 -2.67 2.34
C VAL A 71 -3.10 -3.48 1.12
N SER A 72 -3.57 -2.80 0.07
CA SER A 72 -4.05 -3.46 -1.13
C SER A 72 -3.57 -2.74 -2.38
N TRP A 73 -3.01 -3.49 -3.32
CA TRP A 73 -2.59 -2.98 -4.62
C TRP A 73 -3.66 -3.28 -5.66
N PHE A 74 -4.10 -2.23 -6.33
CA PHE A 74 -5.09 -2.33 -7.41
C PHE A 74 -4.44 -1.88 -8.72
N ALA A 75 -4.06 -2.84 -9.55
CA ALA A 75 -3.59 -2.54 -10.89
C ALA A 75 -4.80 -2.12 -11.73
N ASP A 76 -4.72 -0.95 -12.36
CA ASP A 76 -5.85 -0.47 -13.14
C ASP A 76 -5.82 -1.07 -14.54
N ALA A 77 -6.60 -2.13 -14.72
CA ALA A 77 -6.68 -2.82 -15.99
C ALA A 77 -7.51 -2.07 -17.02
N THR A 78 -8.33 -1.10 -16.61
CA THR A 78 -9.21 -0.39 -17.53
C THR A 78 -8.57 0.86 -18.12
N LYS A 79 -7.53 1.38 -17.46
CA LYS A 79 -6.81 2.56 -17.93
C LYS A 79 -5.37 2.18 -18.19
N ALA A 80 -5.09 1.83 -19.43
CA ALA A 80 -3.77 1.33 -19.81
C ALA A 80 -2.62 2.28 -19.49
N ALA A 81 -2.90 3.59 -19.41
CA ALA A 81 -1.88 4.59 -19.12
C ALA A 81 -1.61 4.76 -17.63
N VAL A 82 -2.34 4.07 -16.76
CA VAL A 82 -2.21 4.19 -15.31
C VAL A 82 -1.64 2.90 -14.73
N LEU A 83 -0.66 3.02 -13.85
CA LEU A 83 -0.04 1.85 -13.22
C LEU A 83 -0.92 1.21 -12.16
N GLY A 84 -1.74 1.97 -11.47
CA GLY A 84 -2.61 1.48 -10.42
C GLY A 84 -2.52 2.33 -9.17
N GLU A 85 -3.14 1.83 -8.10
CA GLU A 85 -3.19 2.53 -6.82
C GLU A 85 -2.95 1.57 -5.67
N LEU A 86 -2.27 2.06 -4.64
CA LEU A 86 -2.08 1.34 -3.39
C LEU A 86 -3.00 1.97 -2.35
N HIS A 87 -3.84 1.17 -1.72
CA HIS A 87 -4.77 1.64 -0.70
C HIS A 87 -4.34 1.13 0.66
N VAL A 88 -4.10 2.04 1.59
CA VAL A 88 -3.82 1.72 2.97
C VAL A 88 -5.03 2.19 3.78
N LEU A 89 -5.72 1.25 4.42
CA LEU A 89 -6.92 1.53 5.18
C LEU A 89 -6.68 1.19 6.65
N VAL A 90 -7.12 2.08 7.51
CA VAL A 90 -6.99 1.91 8.97
C VAL A 90 -8.38 1.66 9.54
N TRP A 91 -8.50 0.61 10.35
CA TRP A 91 -9.76 0.12 10.86
C TRP A 91 -9.78 0.07 12.37
N ARG A 92 -10.96 0.32 12.95
CA ARG A 92 -11.27 -0.01 14.33
C ARG A 92 -12.14 -1.25 14.33
N GLY A 93 -11.80 -2.22 15.17
CA GLY A 93 -12.49 -3.49 15.24
C GLY A 93 -11.78 -4.56 14.44
N LYS A 94 -12.44 -5.70 14.31
CA LYS A 94 -11.91 -6.83 13.55
C LYS A 94 -12.44 -6.79 12.13
N VAL A 95 -11.51 -6.80 11.17
CA VAL A 95 -11.85 -6.83 9.76
C VAL A 95 -12.17 -8.27 9.36
N ALA A 96 -12.99 -8.42 8.31
CA ALA A 96 -13.43 -9.72 7.82
C ALA A 96 -12.26 -10.63 7.51
N ARG A 97 -12.40 -11.88 7.91
CA ARG A 97 -11.43 -12.90 7.59
C ARG A 97 -11.49 -13.23 6.10
N ARG A 98 -10.40 -13.84 5.64
CA ARG A 98 -10.31 -14.35 4.27
C ARG A 98 -11.54 -15.14 3.89
N GLY A 99 -12.11 -14.84 2.72
CA GLY A 99 -13.30 -15.52 2.21
C GLY A 99 -14.60 -14.86 2.61
N SER A 100 -14.58 -13.93 3.53
CA SER A 100 -15.77 -13.20 3.92
C SER A 100 -16.04 -12.06 2.93
N ALA A 101 -17.26 -12.03 2.39
CA ALA A 101 -17.65 -11.00 1.44
C ALA A 101 -18.07 -9.69 2.09
N ARG A 102 -18.25 -9.68 3.40
CA ARG A 102 -18.70 -8.51 4.13
C ARG A 102 -17.80 -8.21 5.31
N PRO A 103 -17.53 -6.93 5.60
CA PRO A 103 -16.83 -6.60 6.83
C PRO A 103 -17.67 -7.04 8.04
N PRO A 104 -17.03 -7.49 9.11
CA PRO A 104 -17.78 -7.88 10.30
C PRO A 104 -18.45 -6.66 10.92
N LYS A 105 -19.55 -6.92 11.62
CA LYS A 105 -20.23 -5.87 12.38
C LYS A 105 -19.23 -5.24 13.34
N GLY A 106 -19.21 -3.91 13.38
CA GLY A 106 -18.34 -3.17 14.29
C GLY A 106 -17.01 -2.76 13.71
N ALA A 107 -16.61 -3.28 12.55
CA ALA A 107 -15.41 -2.79 11.89
C ALA A 107 -15.71 -1.47 11.19
N THR A 108 -14.95 -0.43 11.54
CA THR A 108 -15.14 0.91 11.01
C THR A 108 -13.84 1.44 10.45
N MET A 109 -13.85 1.93 9.21
CA MET A 109 -12.69 2.57 8.62
C MET A 109 -12.54 3.96 9.24
N VAL A 110 -11.37 4.22 9.83
CA VAL A 110 -11.11 5.50 10.51
C VAL A 110 -10.15 6.38 9.76
N ALA A 111 -9.39 5.83 8.83
CA ALA A 111 -8.48 6.60 8.00
C ALA A 111 -8.15 5.82 6.74
N ASP A 112 -7.77 6.55 5.70
CA ASP A 112 -7.29 5.94 4.47
C ASP A 112 -6.12 6.74 3.92
N LEU A 113 -5.29 6.06 3.13
CA LEU A 113 -4.17 6.66 2.45
C LEU A 113 -4.09 6.01 1.08
N VAL A 114 -4.29 6.80 0.03
CA VAL A 114 -4.22 6.32 -1.34
C VAL A 114 -2.92 6.83 -1.95
N LEU A 115 -2.16 5.92 -2.52
CA LEU A 115 -0.86 6.25 -3.09
C LEU A 115 -0.75 5.73 -4.51
N ARG A 116 0.04 6.44 -5.31
CA ARG A 116 0.33 6.06 -6.68
C ARG A 116 1.84 5.98 -6.87
N PRO A 117 2.30 5.04 -7.68
CA PRO A 117 3.73 5.01 -8.00
C PRO A 117 4.09 6.19 -8.88
N ILE A 118 5.23 6.81 -8.59
CA ILE A 118 5.73 7.90 -9.41
C ILE A 118 6.44 7.31 -10.62
N GLU A 119 6.12 7.80 -11.80
CA GLU A 119 6.72 7.33 -13.05
C GLU A 119 7.80 8.27 -13.54
N PRO A 120 8.84 7.74 -14.15
CA PRO A 120 9.22 6.33 -14.13
C PRO A 120 9.82 5.94 -12.81
N PRO A 121 9.71 4.65 -12.41
CA PRO A 121 10.38 4.21 -11.20
C PRO A 121 11.89 4.41 -11.33
N ALA A 122 12.53 4.88 -10.26
CA ALA A 122 13.96 5.06 -10.25
C ALA A 122 14.63 3.71 -10.01
N ALA A 123 15.57 3.34 -10.88
CA ALA A 123 16.29 2.07 -10.81
C ALA A 123 15.30 0.91 -10.67
N ASP A 124 15.43 0.08 -9.63
CA ASP A 124 14.55 -1.06 -9.41
C ASP A 124 13.52 -0.81 -8.32
N ALA A 125 13.39 0.43 -7.89
CA ALA A 125 12.46 0.81 -6.83
C ALA A 125 11.55 1.92 -7.31
N CYS A 126 10.34 1.97 -6.81
CA CYS A 126 9.45 3.08 -7.08
C CYS A 126 9.24 3.93 -5.83
N LEU A 127 8.95 5.20 -6.05
CA LEU A 127 8.48 6.09 -5.02
C LEU A 127 6.95 6.12 -5.08
N TRP A 128 6.34 6.24 -3.93
CA TRP A 128 4.89 6.30 -3.79
C TRP A 128 4.48 7.70 -3.38
N GLU A 129 3.50 8.25 -4.07
CA GLU A 129 3.00 9.58 -3.75
C GLU A 129 1.55 9.48 -3.27
N ALA A 130 1.30 10.01 -2.08
CA ALA A 130 -0.03 10.08 -1.52
C ALA A 130 -0.80 11.26 -2.08
N THR A 131 -2.12 11.24 -1.90
CA THR A 131 -3.00 12.31 -2.41
C THR A 131 -2.69 13.67 -1.79
N ASP A 132 -2.08 13.71 -0.61
CA ASP A 132 -1.67 14.96 0.04
C ASP A 132 -0.31 15.46 -0.43
N GLY A 133 0.34 14.75 -1.37
CA GLY A 133 1.65 15.13 -1.88
C GLY A 133 2.83 14.49 -1.15
N SER A 134 2.59 13.80 -0.06
CA SER A 134 3.65 13.10 0.67
C SER A 134 4.23 11.98 -0.17
N ARG A 135 5.54 11.79 -0.09
CA ARG A 135 6.25 10.78 -0.87
C ARG A 135 6.94 9.79 0.05
N TYR A 136 6.92 8.54 -0.34
CA TYR A 136 7.50 7.45 0.43
C TYR A 136 8.28 6.51 -0.48
N ASP A 137 9.44 6.05 -0.01
CA ASP A 137 10.03 4.84 -0.58
C ASP A 137 9.39 3.64 0.11
N THR A 138 9.77 2.43 -0.31
CA THR A 138 9.12 1.22 0.22
C THR A 138 9.32 1.08 1.74
N ALA A 139 10.52 1.36 2.22
CA ALA A 139 10.83 1.23 3.64
C ALA A 139 10.07 2.26 4.49
N SER A 140 10.02 3.51 4.04
CA SER A 140 9.31 4.54 4.79
C SER A 140 7.80 4.35 4.73
N LEU A 141 7.29 3.79 3.64
CA LEU A 141 5.86 3.46 3.54
C LEU A 141 5.50 2.33 4.50
N ALA A 142 6.34 1.30 4.58
CA ALA A 142 6.13 0.24 5.56
C ALA A 142 6.12 0.79 6.98
N ALA A 143 7.06 1.68 7.30
CA ALA A 143 7.12 2.33 8.60
C ALA A 143 5.86 3.15 8.87
N LYS A 144 5.33 3.83 7.85
CA LYS A 144 4.09 4.60 7.97
C LYS A 144 2.90 3.68 8.29
N CYS A 145 2.80 2.55 7.63
CA CYS A 145 1.73 1.58 7.89
C CYS A 145 1.78 1.08 9.34
N LEU A 146 2.97 0.76 9.84
CA LEU A 146 3.15 0.29 11.21
C LEU A 146 2.83 1.40 12.21
N ALA A 147 3.22 2.63 11.91
CA ALA A 147 2.91 3.78 12.76
C ALA A 147 1.40 4.01 12.86
N LEU A 148 0.67 3.83 11.75
CA LEU A 148 -0.78 3.95 11.75
C LEU A 148 -1.42 2.90 12.65
N LEU A 149 -0.95 1.66 12.56
CA LEU A 149 -1.44 0.58 13.42
C LEU A 149 -1.13 0.86 14.89
N GLU A 150 0.10 1.26 15.17
CA GLU A 150 0.53 1.57 16.53
C GLU A 150 -0.29 2.70 17.15
N THR A 151 -0.57 3.73 16.37
CA THR A 151 -1.41 4.85 16.82
C THR A 151 -2.80 4.36 17.21
N GLN A 152 -3.38 3.45 16.44
CA GLN A 152 -4.69 2.90 16.75
C GLN A 152 -4.67 2.01 17.99
N ILE A 153 -3.62 1.23 18.18
CA ILE A 153 -3.47 0.41 19.37
C ILE A 153 -3.40 1.30 20.61
N ALA A 154 -2.62 2.39 20.53
CA ALA A 154 -2.47 3.30 21.65
C ALA A 154 -3.76 4.08 21.95
N ALA A 155 -4.61 4.31 20.96
CA ALA A 155 -5.87 5.02 21.12
C ALA A 155 -6.98 4.14 21.73
N GLY A 156 -6.81 2.82 21.66
CA GLY A 156 -7.77 1.87 22.23
C GLY A 156 -7.47 1.52 23.69
#